data_728812ea473e772e39152a703beac040
#
_entry.id   728812ea473e772e39152a703beac040
#
_cell.length_a   1.000
_cell.length_b   1.000
_cell.length_c   1.000
_cell.angle_alpha   90.00
_cell.angle_beta   90.00
_cell.angle_gamma   90.00
#
_symmetry.space_group_name_H-M   'P 1'
#
loop_
_entity.id
_entity.type
_entity.pdbx_description
1 polymer ?
#
loop_
_entity_poly.entity_id
_entity_poly.type
_entity_poly.pdbx_seq_one_letter_code
_entity_poly.pdbx_strand_id
1 'polypeptide(L)'
;MTDPAAIRLIEESIPEESGEPGGFGFRLIVSPAPGRMRHLPPVQFHEGEEWVSRGQPVAVIEQGNLAVEVVSPVGARVAGILVRDGEPVLKGQPIVWLDESALHPDGEVHPR
;
A
#
# COMPACT_ATOMS: atom_id res chain seq x y z
N MET A 1 -17.39 -7.13 -13.16
CA MET A 1 -16.08 -7.17 -13.19
C MET A 1 -15.50 -5.88 -12.85
N THR A 2 -14.46 -5.86 -12.24
CA THR A 2 -13.87 -4.68 -11.90
C THR A 2 -13.13 -4.15 -13.03
N ASP A 3 -13.55 -2.99 -13.40
CA ASP A 3 -12.97 -2.34 -14.46
C ASP A 3 -11.69 -1.75 -13.96
N PRO A 4 -10.61 -1.95 -14.62
CA PRO A 4 -9.36 -1.32 -14.20
C PRO A 4 -9.46 0.18 -14.13
N ALA A 5 -10.32 0.77 -14.92
CA ALA A 5 -10.50 2.21 -14.87
C ALA A 5 -11.16 2.61 -13.58
N ALA A 6 -12.05 1.80 -13.07
CA ALA A 6 -12.69 2.12 -11.82
C ALA A 6 -11.71 2.06 -10.68
N ILE A 7 -10.81 1.10 -10.73
CA ILE A 7 -9.81 1.01 -9.70
C ILE A 7 -8.91 2.21 -9.75
N ARG A 8 -8.58 2.65 -10.97
CA ARG A 8 -7.71 3.79 -11.09
C ARG A 8 -8.39 5.04 -10.58
N LEU A 9 -9.69 5.15 -10.75
CA LEU A 9 -10.39 6.29 -10.23
C LEU A 9 -10.34 6.33 -8.73
N ILE A 10 -10.49 5.19 -8.09
CA ILE A 10 -10.38 5.14 -6.66
C ILE A 10 -8.99 5.54 -6.23
N GLU A 11 -8.01 5.03 -6.91
CA GLU A 11 -6.67 5.34 -6.57
C GLU A 11 -6.38 6.81 -6.74
N GLU A 12 -6.90 7.43 -7.73
CA GLU A 12 -6.67 8.83 -7.93
C GLU A 12 -7.48 9.67 -6.99
N SER A 13 -8.68 9.32 -6.75
CA SER A 13 -9.54 10.11 -5.91
C SER A 13 -9.13 10.11 -4.50
N ILE A 14 -8.85 8.97 -3.97
CA ILE A 14 -8.55 8.88 -2.56
C ILE A 14 -7.29 9.65 -2.19
N PRO A 15 -6.20 9.48 -2.89
CA PRO A 15 -5.01 10.23 -2.52
C PRO A 15 -5.21 11.73 -2.63
N GLU A 16 -5.91 12.17 -3.62
CA GLU A 16 -6.10 13.56 -3.77
C GLU A 16 -6.92 14.12 -2.68
N GLU A 17 -7.97 13.45 -2.36
CA GLU A 17 -8.81 13.97 -1.36
C GLU A 17 -8.22 13.82 -0.02
N SER A 18 -7.48 12.76 0.20
CA SER A 18 -6.91 12.60 1.50
C SER A 18 -5.80 13.57 1.69
N GLY A 19 -5.28 14.13 0.65
CA GLY A 19 -4.29 15.13 0.79
C GLY A 19 -4.81 16.41 1.28
N GLU A 20 -6.15 16.56 1.36
CA GLU A 20 -6.66 17.72 1.82
C GLU A 20 -6.45 17.93 3.22
N PRO A 21 -6.34 19.05 3.68
CA PRO A 21 -6.15 19.37 5.06
C PRO A 21 -7.24 18.76 5.85
N GLY A 22 -6.99 18.21 6.85
CA GLY A 22 -7.91 17.55 7.66
C GLY A 22 -8.23 16.26 7.11
N GLY A 23 -7.60 15.98 6.14
CA GLY A 23 -7.92 14.88 5.48
C GLY A 23 -7.72 13.68 6.19
N PHE A 24 -7.94 12.66 5.59
CA PHE A 24 -7.91 11.50 6.18
C PHE A 24 -6.59 10.90 6.23
N GLY A 25 -5.69 11.25 5.37
CA GLY A 25 -4.37 10.67 5.38
C GLY A 25 -4.32 9.22 5.00
N PHE A 26 -5.33 8.72 4.32
CA PHE A 26 -5.29 7.34 3.90
C PHE A 26 -4.78 7.22 2.48
N ARG A 27 -4.10 6.14 2.20
CA ARG A 27 -3.55 5.93 0.88
C ARG A 27 -3.62 4.45 0.55
N LEU A 28 -3.95 4.14 -0.70
CA LEU A 28 -3.95 2.76 -1.15
C LEU A 28 -2.68 2.46 -1.91
N ILE A 29 -2.13 1.30 -1.69
CA ILE A 29 -1.08 0.77 -2.54
C ILE A 29 -1.78 -0.20 -3.48
N VAL A 30 -1.57 -0.03 -4.78
CA VAL A 30 -2.22 -0.88 -5.75
C VAL A 30 -1.19 -1.76 -6.43
N SER A 31 -1.65 -2.87 -6.96
CA SER A 31 -0.75 -3.80 -7.62
C SER A 31 -0.26 -3.20 -8.94
N PRO A 32 1.04 -3.22 -9.20
CA PRO A 32 1.56 -2.70 -10.46
C PRO A 32 1.41 -3.66 -11.62
N ALA A 33 1.01 -4.89 -11.36
CA ALA A 33 0.96 -5.91 -12.38
C ALA A 33 0.00 -6.99 -11.97
N PRO A 34 -0.53 -7.76 -12.91
CA PRO A 34 -1.36 -8.91 -12.54
C PRO A 34 -0.46 -10.03 -12.06
N GLY A 35 -0.96 -10.86 -11.19
CA GLY A 35 -0.22 -12.01 -10.70
C GLY A 35 -0.76 -12.45 -9.37
N ARG A 36 0.06 -13.16 -8.60
CA ARG A 36 -0.33 -13.59 -7.28
C ARG A 36 0.38 -12.74 -6.26
N MET A 37 -0.38 -12.25 -5.32
CA MET A 37 0.15 -11.36 -4.30
C MET A 37 0.81 -12.16 -3.22
N ARG A 38 2.01 -11.72 -2.80
CA ARG A 38 2.67 -12.31 -1.67
C ARG A 38 3.08 -11.19 -0.75
N HIS A 39 2.54 -11.20 0.44
CA HIS A 39 2.80 -10.13 1.39
C HIS A 39 4.14 -10.39 2.07
N LEU A 40 4.97 -9.40 2.14
CA LEU A 40 6.25 -9.56 2.81
C LEU A 40 6.08 -9.37 4.30
N PRO A 41 6.92 -10.01 5.09
CA PRO A 41 6.79 -9.89 6.54
C PRO A 41 7.02 -8.47 7.00
N PRO A 42 6.40 -8.08 8.08
CA PRO A 42 6.62 -6.74 8.61
C PRO A 42 8.06 -6.56 9.06
N VAL A 43 8.56 -5.36 8.87
CA VAL A 43 9.90 -5.02 9.30
C VAL A 43 9.86 -4.20 10.56
N GLN A 44 8.84 -3.38 10.72
CA GLN A 44 8.72 -2.48 11.86
C GLN A 44 7.39 -2.69 12.55
N PHE A 45 7.44 -2.94 13.83
CA PHE A 45 6.24 -3.07 14.61
C PHE A 45 6.36 -2.16 15.81
N HIS A 46 5.32 -1.40 16.10
CA HIS A 46 5.27 -0.55 17.26
C HIS A 46 3.92 -0.70 17.89
N GLU A 47 3.93 -1.16 19.11
CA GLU A 47 2.68 -1.28 19.87
C GLU A 47 1.64 -2.09 19.13
N GLY A 48 2.09 -3.15 18.51
CA GLY A 48 1.19 -4.07 17.84
C GLY A 48 0.78 -3.67 16.44
N GLU A 49 1.33 -2.57 15.95
CA GLU A 49 0.95 -2.11 14.62
C GLU A 49 2.14 -2.13 13.69
N GLU A 50 1.86 -2.45 12.46
CA GLU A 50 2.90 -2.53 11.44
C GLU A 50 3.09 -1.16 10.80
N TRP A 51 4.34 -0.76 10.64
CA TRP A 51 4.68 0.50 9.99
C TRP A 51 5.59 0.23 8.83
N VAL A 52 5.51 1.07 7.82
CA VAL A 52 6.39 0.96 6.67
C VAL A 52 7.05 2.29 6.42
N SER A 53 8.23 2.24 5.83
CA SER A 53 8.95 3.43 5.44
C SER A 53 8.80 3.62 3.95
N ARG A 54 9.00 4.85 3.53
CA ARG A 54 8.97 5.15 2.11
C ARG A 54 10.01 4.31 1.41
N GLY A 55 9.63 3.65 0.33
CA GLY A 55 10.53 2.80 -0.45
C GLY A 55 10.68 1.40 0.07
N GLN A 56 10.06 1.10 1.20
CA GLN A 56 10.17 -0.24 1.76
C GLN A 56 9.33 -1.21 0.94
N PRO A 57 9.87 -2.36 0.57
CA PRO A 57 9.05 -3.36 -0.12
C PRO A 57 8.01 -3.92 0.84
N VAL A 58 6.78 -4.00 0.39
CA VAL A 58 5.70 -4.49 1.21
C VAL A 58 5.07 -5.75 0.64
N ALA A 59 5.25 -6.00 -0.63
CA ALA A 59 4.67 -7.17 -1.27
C ALA A 59 5.41 -7.50 -2.53
N VAL A 60 5.14 -8.67 -3.05
CA VAL A 60 5.68 -9.10 -4.32
C VAL A 60 4.52 -9.66 -5.12
N ILE A 61 4.46 -9.33 -6.40
CA ILE A 61 3.46 -9.90 -7.27
C ILE A 61 4.16 -10.92 -8.15
N GLU A 62 3.78 -12.17 -7.98
CA GLU A 62 4.43 -13.25 -8.69
C GLU A 62 3.75 -13.50 -10.02
N GLN A 63 4.53 -13.55 -11.07
CA GLN A 63 4.02 -13.80 -12.40
C GLN A 63 4.85 -14.95 -12.97
N GLY A 64 4.43 -16.17 -12.75
CA GLY A 64 5.21 -17.30 -13.17
C GLY A 64 6.54 -17.31 -12.46
N ASN A 65 7.63 -17.19 -13.19
CA ASN A 65 8.94 -17.19 -12.57
C ASN A 65 9.48 -15.77 -12.40
N LEU A 66 8.66 -14.78 -12.61
CA LEU A 66 9.06 -13.41 -12.38
C LEU A 66 8.36 -12.89 -11.14
N ALA A 67 8.95 -11.87 -10.55
CA ALA A 67 8.35 -11.27 -9.36
C ALA A 67 8.54 -9.77 -9.45
N VAL A 68 7.48 -9.04 -9.16
CA VAL A 68 7.49 -7.58 -9.19
C VAL A 68 7.34 -7.08 -7.78
N GLU A 69 8.31 -6.31 -7.34
CA GLU A 69 8.29 -5.78 -5.98
C GLU A 69 7.34 -4.60 -5.90
N VAL A 70 6.61 -4.51 -4.82
CA VAL A 70 5.71 -3.39 -4.56
C VAL A 70 6.25 -2.66 -3.36
N VAL A 71 6.56 -1.38 -3.50
CA VAL A 71 7.14 -0.62 -2.41
C VAL A 71 6.16 0.40 -1.92
N SER A 72 6.31 0.79 -0.68
CA SER A 72 5.45 1.81 -0.12
C SER A 72 5.90 3.19 -0.62
N PRO A 73 4.96 4.00 -1.07
CA PRO A 73 5.32 5.34 -1.54
C PRO A 73 5.55 6.34 -0.42
N VAL A 74 5.17 5.99 0.79
CA VAL A 74 5.25 6.92 1.92
C VAL A 74 5.55 6.15 3.19
N GLY A 75 5.97 6.86 4.20
CA GLY A 75 6.06 6.28 5.53
C GLY A 75 4.69 6.34 6.17
N ALA A 76 4.20 5.22 6.68
CA ALA A 76 2.84 5.19 7.18
C ALA A 76 2.61 3.94 8.01
N ARG A 77 1.48 3.92 8.69
CA ARG A 77 1.03 2.76 9.42
C ARG A 77 0.19 1.92 8.47
N VAL A 78 0.34 0.62 8.55
CA VAL A 78 -0.46 -0.27 7.71
C VAL A 78 -1.82 -0.41 8.37
N ALA A 79 -2.84 0.11 7.71
CA ALA A 79 -4.19 0.06 8.25
C ALA A 79 -4.89 -1.23 7.87
N GLY A 80 -4.52 -1.83 6.78
CA GLY A 80 -5.13 -3.11 6.40
C GLY A 80 -4.46 -3.72 5.21
N ILE A 81 -4.52 -5.03 5.15
CA ILE A 81 -4.07 -5.80 4.01
C ILE A 81 -5.35 -6.26 3.32
N LEU A 82 -5.50 -5.89 2.07
CA LEU A 82 -6.77 -6.08 1.39
C LEU A 82 -6.85 -7.36 0.58
N VAL A 83 -5.75 -8.06 0.43
CA VAL A 83 -5.70 -9.27 -0.37
C VAL A 83 -4.93 -10.30 0.42
N ARG A 84 -5.39 -11.53 0.40
CA ARG A 84 -4.69 -12.57 1.13
C ARG A 84 -3.47 -13.01 0.38
N ASP A 85 -2.52 -13.53 1.13
CA ASP A 85 -1.31 -14.05 0.55
C ASP A 85 -1.66 -15.15 -0.43
N GLY A 86 -1.11 -15.08 -1.61
CA GLY A 86 -1.35 -16.08 -2.64
C GLY A 86 -2.53 -15.83 -3.53
N GLU A 87 -3.34 -14.82 -3.22
CA GLU A 87 -4.50 -14.56 -4.05
C GLU A 87 -4.12 -13.87 -5.35
N PRO A 88 -4.84 -14.13 -6.42
CA PRO A 88 -4.57 -13.44 -7.67
C PRO A 88 -5.04 -12.00 -7.60
N VAL A 89 -4.29 -11.12 -8.23
CA VAL A 89 -4.63 -9.71 -8.28
C VAL A 89 -4.50 -9.23 -9.71
N LEU A 90 -5.21 -8.16 -10.00
CA LEU A 90 -5.12 -7.50 -11.29
C LEU A 90 -4.27 -6.25 -11.12
N LYS A 91 -3.74 -5.78 -12.23
CA LYS A 91 -3.02 -4.52 -12.21
C LYS A 91 -3.99 -3.43 -11.75
N GLY A 92 -3.54 -2.59 -10.83
CA GLY A 92 -4.36 -1.51 -10.32
C GLY A 92 -5.27 -1.89 -9.17
N GLN A 93 -5.26 -3.14 -8.79
CA GLN A 93 -6.11 -3.58 -7.70
C GLN A 93 -5.51 -3.12 -6.38
N PRO A 94 -6.30 -2.55 -5.48
CA PRO A 94 -5.78 -2.15 -4.17
C PRO A 94 -5.38 -3.37 -3.35
N ILE A 95 -4.22 -3.32 -2.76
CA ILE A 95 -3.72 -4.46 -2.01
C ILE A 95 -3.36 -4.10 -0.58
N VAL A 96 -2.97 -2.86 -0.30
CA VAL A 96 -2.61 -2.46 1.06
C VAL A 96 -3.18 -1.08 1.32
N TRP A 97 -3.65 -0.89 2.53
CA TRP A 97 -4.26 0.36 2.92
C TRP A 97 -3.35 0.99 3.97
N LEU A 98 -2.90 2.20 3.74
CA LEU A 98 -1.98 2.88 4.62
C LEU A 98 -2.65 4.07 5.28
N ASP A 99 -2.23 4.35 6.49
CA ASP A 99 -2.70 5.50 7.22
C ASP A 99 -1.53 6.45 7.40
N GLU A 100 -1.54 7.56 6.67
CA GLU A 100 -0.47 8.53 6.75
C GLU A 100 -0.71 9.55 7.83
N SER A 101 -1.89 9.53 8.44
CA SER A 101 -2.21 10.54 9.42
C SER A 101 -1.44 10.35 10.70
N ALA A 102 -0.97 9.14 10.96
CA ALA A 102 -0.25 8.86 12.18
C ALA A 102 1.22 9.19 11.99
N LEU A 103 1.85 9.69 13.05
CA LEU A 103 3.24 10.03 12.98
C LEU A 103 4.06 8.77 13.02
N HIS A 104 5.00 8.64 12.13
CA HIS A 104 5.83 7.45 12.07
C HIS A 104 6.61 7.34 13.36
N PRO A 105 6.74 6.15 13.92
CA PRO A 105 7.41 5.99 15.20
C PRO A 105 8.86 6.45 15.21
N ASP A 106 9.51 6.41 14.06
CA ASP A 106 10.88 6.85 13.99
C ASP A 106 10.98 8.34 13.94
N GLY A 107 9.93 9.01 13.97
CA GLY A 107 9.89 10.42 13.88
C GLY A 107 10.24 10.91 12.56
N GLU A 108 10.33 10.13 11.57
CA GLU A 108 10.69 10.54 10.38
C GLU A 108 9.66 11.00 9.69
N VAL A 109 9.60 11.88 9.43
CA VAL A 109 8.62 12.43 8.88
C VAL A 109 8.89 12.75 7.66
N HIS A 110 9.22 12.95 7.19
CA HIS A 110 9.35 13.26 6.21
C HIS A 110 9.96 13.82 5.69
N PRO A 111 10.08 13.80 5.24
CA PRO A 111 10.87 14.27 4.67
C PRO A 111 10.69 15.30 4.07
N ARG A 112 10.79 15.61 4.18
CA ARG A 112 10.66 16.58 3.83
C ARG A 112 11.10 16.72 2.98
#